data_4556d5022ae2e5a03343758cc322c18a
#
_entry.id   4556d5022ae2e5a03343758cc322c18a
#
_cell.length_a   1.000
_cell.length_b   1.000
_cell.length_c   1.000
_cell.angle_alpha   90.00
_cell.angle_beta   90.00
_cell.angle_gamma   90.00
#
_symmetry.space_group_name_H-M   'P 1'
#
loop_
_entity.id
_entity.type
_entity.pdbx_description
1 polymer ?
#
loop_
_entity_poly.entity_id
_entity_poly.type
_entity_poly.pdbx_seq_one_letter_code
_entity_poly.pdbx_strand_id
1 'polypeptide(L)'
;MKITIRNITKDSGVDFDNDYNIELPKPKEDLNKFLGKDEWIIIDSPVDTDDIIQLNDMLNKIDEKTLIILSKTFYLSEIAEKYENAIILDYDREISKWQSSESISSSDWWNGYLLHYLGYVKFPFEYTSDMEDYVNFEKLWIEANINGWREVAYNYNNYLVYMD
;
A
#
# COMPACT_ATOMS: atom_id res chain seq x y z
N MET A 1 -10.44 -0.94 -10.51
CA MET A 1 -10.15 0.44 -10.02
C MET A 1 -10.76 1.47 -10.95
N LYS A 2 -11.51 2.42 -10.40
CA LYS A 2 -12.03 3.55 -11.19
C LYS A 2 -11.08 4.73 -11.04
N ILE A 3 -10.73 5.36 -12.16
CA ILE A 3 -9.91 6.57 -12.20
C ILE A 3 -10.53 7.62 -13.13
N THR A 4 -10.19 8.89 -12.92
CA THR A 4 -10.55 9.98 -13.81
C THR A 4 -9.29 10.46 -14.52
N ILE A 5 -9.33 10.53 -15.84
CA ILE A 5 -8.24 11.02 -16.69
C ILE A 5 -8.71 12.18 -17.56
N ARG A 6 -7.78 13.08 -17.91
CA ARG A 6 -8.03 14.22 -18.78
C ARG A 6 -7.15 14.15 -20.03
N ASN A 7 -7.77 14.39 -21.19
CA ASN A 7 -7.04 14.55 -22.43
C ASN A 7 -6.56 16.01 -22.55
N ILE A 8 -5.25 16.21 -22.44
CA ILE A 8 -4.64 17.55 -22.51
C ILE A 8 -4.25 17.96 -23.94
N THR A 9 -4.19 17.03 -24.90
CA THR A 9 -3.96 17.35 -26.32
C THR A 9 -5.12 18.17 -26.91
N LYS A 10 -6.34 17.94 -26.40
CA LYS A 10 -7.57 18.60 -26.85
C LYS A 10 -7.93 19.83 -26.03
N ASP A 11 -7.12 20.14 -25.01
CA ASP A 11 -7.39 21.24 -24.11
C ASP A 11 -7.08 22.59 -24.79
N SER A 12 -8.10 23.20 -25.40
CA SER A 12 -8.03 24.53 -26.00
C SER A 12 -8.59 25.64 -25.11
N GLY A 13 -8.74 25.39 -23.80
CA GLY A 13 -9.30 26.32 -22.82
C GLY A 13 -10.15 25.61 -21.77
N VAL A 14 -10.67 26.32 -20.81
CA VAL A 14 -11.29 25.89 -19.54
C VAL A 14 -12.55 24.98 -19.69
N ASP A 15 -12.58 24.05 -20.63
CA ASP A 15 -13.68 23.10 -20.80
C ASP A 15 -13.38 21.79 -20.07
N PHE A 16 -14.15 21.52 -19.00
CA PHE A 16 -14.15 20.25 -18.24
C PHE A 16 -14.69 19.06 -19.06
N ASP A 17 -15.06 19.25 -20.32
CA ASP A 17 -15.62 18.21 -21.20
C ASP A 17 -14.58 17.15 -21.65
N ASN A 18 -13.31 17.30 -21.24
CA ASN A 18 -12.21 16.39 -21.59
C ASN A 18 -11.86 15.40 -20.48
N ASP A 19 -12.67 15.30 -19.43
CA ASP A 19 -12.49 14.35 -18.33
C ASP A 19 -13.26 13.05 -18.62
N TYR A 20 -12.57 11.93 -18.45
CA TYR A 20 -13.10 10.60 -18.72
C TYR A 20 -12.94 9.71 -17.49
N ASN A 21 -14.05 9.09 -17.07
CA ASN A 21 -14.01 8.04 -16.07
C ASN A 21 -13.73 6.70 -16.76
N ILE A 22 -12.66 6.05 -16.37
CA ILE A 22 -12.30 4.74 -16.89
C ILE A 22 -12.16 3.73 -15.76
N GLU A 23 -12.38 2.47 -16.08
CA GLU A 23 -12.20 1.35 -15.15
C GLU A 23 -11.00 0.52 -15.61
N LEU A 24 -10.06 0.30 -14.69
CA LEU A 24 -8.88 -0.53 -14.89
C LEU A 24 -8.96 -1.80 -14.00
N PRO A 25 -8.34 -2.92 -14.38
CA PRO A 25 -7.54 -3.07 -15.58
C PRO A 25 -8.38 -3.23 -16.86
N LYS A 26 -7.81 -2.84 -17.98
CA LYS A 26 -8.31 -3.06 -19.34
C LYS A 26 -7.32 -3.91 -20.12
N PRO A 27 -7.78 -4.67 -21.15
CA PRO A 27 -6.87 -5.26 -22.12
C PRO A 27 -5.96 -4.18 -22.72
N LYS A 28 -4.67 -4.47 -22.83
CA LYS A 28 -3.66 -3.49 -23.25
C LYS A 28 -3.94 -2.88 -24.62
N GLU A 29 -4.49 -3.68 -25.54
CA GLU A 29 -4.86 -3.22 -26.89
C GLU A 29 -6.02 -2.20 -26.83
N ASP A 30 -7.02 -2.45 -25.98
CA ASP A 30 -8.18 -1.57 -25.81
C ASP A 30 -7.76 -0.26 -25.13
N LEU A 31 -6.90 -0.34 -24.12
CA LEU A 31 -6.37 0.84 -23.46
C LEU A 31 -5.53 1.70 -24.43
N ASN A 32 -4.62 1.09 -25.17
CA ASN A 32 -3.80 1.78 -26.16
C ASN A 32 -4.65 2.40 -27.28
N LYS A 33 -5.70 1.71 -27.72
CA LYS A 33 -6.63 2.24 -28.71
C LYS A 33 -7.42 3.44 -28.18
N PHE A 34 -7.81 3.38 -26.90
CA PHE A 34 -8.53 4.49 -26.24
C PHE A 34 -7.64 5.71 -26.06
N LEU A 35 -6.42 5.53 -25.54
CA LEU A 35 -5.47 6.62 -25.32
C LEU A 35 -4.96 7.22 -26.65
N GLY A 36 -4.80 6.40 -27.68
CA GLY A 36 -4.36 6.83 -29.01
C GLY A 36 -2.95 7.43 -29.00
N LYS A 37 -2.82 8.61 -29.63
CA LYS A 37 -1.60 9.43 -29.64
C LYS A 37 -1.72 10.70 -28.80
N ASP A 38 -2.84 10.83 -28.10
CA ASP A 38 -3.14 11.99 -27.27
C ASP A 38 -2.33 11.92 -25.97
N GLU A 39 -2.08 13.06 -25.37
CA GLU A 39 -1.50 13.19 -24.03
C GLU A 39 -2.61 13.19 -22.98
N TRP A 40 -2.42 12.38 -21.96
CA TRP A 40 -3.39 12.18 -20.88
C TRP A 40 -2.74 12.38 -19.53
N ILE A 41 -3.50 12.94 -18.60
CA ILE A 41 -3.12 13.04 -17.19
C ILE A 41 -4.17 12.37 -16.32
N ILE A 42 -3.75 11.83 -15.19
CA ILE A 42 -4.64 11.31 -14.16
C ILE A 42 -5.08 12.49 -13.27
N ILE A 43 -6.40 12.70 -13.17
CA ILE A 43 -6.99 13.75 -12.33
C ILE A 43 -7.36 13.20 -10.96
N ASP A 44 -7.88 11.96 -10.92
CA ASP A 44 -8.29 11.30 -9.69
C ASP A 44 -8.00 9.81 -9.77
N SER A 45 -7.29 9.31 -8.76
CA SER A 45 -6.94 7.90 -8.61
C SER A 45 -6.66 7.57 -7.15
N PRO A 46 -7.05 6.38 -6.67
CA PRO A 46 -6.64 5.87 -5.35
C PRO A 46 -5.14 5.64 -5.22
N VAL A 47 -4.41 5.54 -6.34
CA VAL A 47 -2.97 5.36 -6.42
C VAL A 47 -2.35 6.62 -6.98
N ASP A 48 -1.35 7.17 -6.29
CA ASP A 48 -0.61 8.35 -6.73
C ASP A 48 0.36 7.96 -7.85
N THR A 49 -0.02 8.28 -9.09
CA THR A 49 0.77 8.03 -10.30
C THR A 49 0.25 8.87 -11.46
N ASP A 50 1.12 9.19 -12.39
CA ASP A 50 0.82 9.82 -13.67
C ASP A 50 0.88 8.81 -14.85
N ASP A 51 1.32 7.57 -14.61
CA ASP A 51 1.46 6.54 -15.62
C ASP A 51 0.27 5.56 -15.64
N ILE A 52 -0.69 5.86 -16.52
CA ILE A 52 -1.91 5.05 -16.72
C ILE A 52 -1.56 3.62 -17.19
N ILE A 53 -0.54 3.47 -18.03
CA ILE A 53 -0.15 2.17 -18.58
C ILE A 53 0.46 1.31 -17.48
N GLN A 54 1.38 1.88 -16.70
CA GLN A 54 1.99 1.17 -15.57
C GLN A 54 0.95 0.79 -14.52
N LEU A 55 0.01 1.69 -14.20
CA LEU A 55 -1.10 1.39 -13.29
C LEU A 55 -1.95 0.23 -13.78
N ASN A 56 -2.29 0.23 -15.08
CA ASN A 56 -3.04 -0.87 -15.69
C ASN A 56 -2.28 -2.21 -15.65
N ASP A 57 -0.99 -2.17 -15.96
CA ASP A 57 -0.14 -3.36 -15.94
C ASP A 57 0.00 -3.93 -14.50
N MET A 58 0.07 -3.07 -13.50
CA MET A 58 0.10 -3.49 -12.08
C MET A 58 -1.21 -4.10 -11.62
N LEU A 59 -2.37 -3.53 -12.00
CA LEU A 59 -3.68 -4.09 -11.66
C LEU A 59 -3.98 -5.45 -12.34
N ASN A 60 -3.23 -5.80 -13.37
CA ASN A 60 -3.26 -7.16 -13.94
C ASN A 60 -2.41 -8.17 -13.14
N LYS A 61 -1.51 -7.71 -12.25
CA LYS A 61 -0.60 -8.54 -11.47
C LYS A 61 -0.97 -8.62 -10.00
N ILE A 62 -1.48 -7.53 -9.45
CA ILE A 62 -1.79 -7.36 -8.02
C ILE A 62 -3.25 -6.95 -7.87
N ASP A 63 -3.94 -7.47 -6.87
CA ASP A 63 -5.31 -7.01 -6.57
C ASP A 63 -5.33 -5.54 -6.15
N GLU A 64 -6.46 -4.89 -6.41
CA GLU A 64 -6.65 -3.45 -6.22
C GLU A 64 -6.36 -3.01 -4.78
N LYS A 65 -6.83 -3.77 -3.78
CA LYS A 65 -6.63 -3.45 -2.36
C LYS A 65 -5.14 -3.45 -2.00
N THR A 66 -4.43 -4.50 -2.38
CA THR A 66 -2.99 -4.64 -2.16
C THR A 66 -2.22 -3.50 -2.80
N LEU A 67 -2.53 -3.16 -4.06
CA LEU A 67 -1.87 -2.07 -4.76
C LEU A 67 -2.10 -0.73 -4.07
N ILE A 68 -3.32 -0.42 -3.63
CA ILE A 68 -3.63 0.82 -2.91
C ILE A 68 -2.87 0.87 -1.57
N ILE A 69 -2.82 -0.22 -0.81
CA ILE A 69 -2.10 -0.25 0.47
C ILE A 69 -0.60 0.03 0.26
N LEU A 70 0.04 -0.65 -0.70
CA LEU A 70 1.46 -0.44 -1.00
C LEU A 70 1.74 0.98 -1.50
N SER A 71 0.87 1.54 -2.33
CA SER A 71 1.04 2.88 -2.90
C SER A 71 0.96 4.02 -1.87
N LYS A 72 0.50 3.75 -0.64
CA LYS A 72 0.55 4.74 0.45
C LYS A 72 1.97 5.04 0.93
N THR A 73 2.93 4.18 0.65
CA THR A 73 4.31 4.29 1.15
C THR A 73 5.38 4.11 0.09
N PHE A 74 5.05 3.47 -1.03
CA PHE A 74 5.99 3.16 -2.10
C PHE A 74 5.52 3.74 -3.43
N TYR A 75 6.45 4.17 -4.26
CA TYR A 75 6.13 4.59 -5.63
C TYR A 75 5.71 3.41 -6.49
N LEU A 76 4.87 3.66 -7.49
CA LEU A 76 4.37 2.61 -8.39
C LEU A 76 5.50 1.86 -9.11
N SER A 77 6.60 2.55 -9.45
CA SER A 77 7.80 1.94 -10.03
C SER A 77 8.49 0.95 -9.08
N GLU A 78 8.61 1.29 -7.80
CA GLU A 78 9.19 0.40 -6.79
C GLU A 78 8.30 -0.84 -6.58
N ILE A 79 6.97 -0.62 -6.50
CA ILE A 79 6.01 -1.71 -6.39
C ILE A 79 6.14 -2.65 -7.61
N ALA A 80 6.26 -2.08 -8.83
CA ALA A 80 6.40 -2.87 -10.05
C ALA A 80 7.63 -3.80 -10.06
N GLU A 81 8.69 -3.41 -9.38
CA GLU A 81 9.94 -4.19 -9.30
C GLU A 81 9.94 -5.22 -8.17
N LYS A 82 9.27 -4.91 -7.04
CA LYS A 82 9.49 -5.62 -5.76
C LYS A 82 8.24 -6.24 -5.14
N TYR A 83 7.05 -6.06 -5.72
CA TYR A 83 5.78 -6.48 -5.10
C TYR A 83 5.71 -7.97 -4.72
N GLU A 84 6.44 -8.84 -5.44
CA GLU A 84 6.45 -10.28 -5.15
C GLU A 84 7.05 -10.60 -3.78
N ASN A 85 7.90 -9.72 -3.25
CA ASN A 85 8.52 -9.84 -1.94
C ASN A 85 7.79 -8.99 -0.87
N ALA A 86 6.72 -8.31 -1.25
CA ALA A 86 5.98 -7.47 -0.31
C ALA A 86 5.30 -8.29 0.78
N ILE A 87 5.44 -7.83 2.02
CA ILE A 87 4.74 -8.39 3.17
C ILE A 87 3.69 -7.37 3.60
N ILE A 88 2.44 -7.80 3.68
CA ILE A 88 1.32 -6.99 4.14
C ILE A 88 0.64 -7.74 5.27
N LEU A 89 0.74 -7.20 6.47
CA LEU A 89 0.09 -7.74 7.65
C LEU A 89 -1.14 -6.90 7.96
N ASP A 90 -2.31 -7.53 7.99
CA ASP A 90 -3.53 -6.92 8.49
C ASP A 90 -3.43 -6.87 10.02
N TYR A 91 -3.03 -5.69 10.54
CA TYR A 91 -2.77 -5.47 11.96
C TYR A 91 -3.97 -5.81 12.82
N ASP A 92 -5.15 -5.30 12.46
CA ASP A 92 -6.36 -5.50 13.26
C ASP A 92 -6.76 -6.97 13.30
N ARG A 93 -6.60 -7.67 12.16
CA ARG A 93 -6.86 -9.10 12.09
C ARG A 93 -5.86 -9.93 12.91
N GLU A 94 -4.58 -9.59 12.88
CA GLU A 94 -3.56 -10.31 13.64
C GLU A 94 -3.73 -10.10 15.15
N ILE A 95 -3.96 -8.86 15.58
CA ILE A 95 -4.19 -8.54 17.00
C ILE A 95 -5.48 -9.16 17.53
N SER A 96 -6.57 -9.17 16.74
CA SER A 96 -7.85 -9.74 17.15
C SER A 96 -7.80 -11.24 17.48
N LYS A 97 -6.78 -11.94 17.02
CA LYS A 97 -6.56 -13.36 17.39
C LYS A 97 -6.18 -13.53 18.87
N TRP A 98 -5.70 -12.49 19.53
CA TRP A 98 -5.16 -12.56 20.89
C TRP A 98 -5.95 -11.77 21.93
N GLN A 99 -6.79 -10.84 21.50
CA GLN A 99 -7.61 -10.07 22.42
C GLN A 99 -9.09 -10.13 22.01
N SER A 100 -9.91 -10.53 22.98
CA SER A 100 -11.36 -10.46 22.87
C SER A 100 -11.83 -9.00 22.99
N SER A 101 -12.39 -8.44 21.92
CA SER A 101 -13.39 -7.37 21.88
C SER A 101 -13.04 -5.92 22.23
N GLU A 102 -11.83 -5.55 22.60
CA GLU A 102 -11.48 -4.12 22.71
C GLU A 102 -10.62 -3.71 21.51
N SER A 103 -11.01 -2.64 20.85
CA SER A 103 -10.22 -2.07 19.73
C SER A 103 -8.89 -1.56 20.28
N ILE A 104 -7.83 -2.29 19.98
CA ILE A 104 -6.48 -1.85 20.27
C ILE A 104 -6.13 -0.85 19.17
N SER A 105 -5.92 0.41 19.53
CA SER A 105 -5.33 1.36 18.62
C SER A 105 -3.89 0.93 18.32
N SER A 106 -3.52 0.99 17.04
CA SER A 106 -2.13 0.80 16.65
C SER A 106 -1.23 1.72 17.45
N SER A 107 -0.14 1.19 17.96
CA SER A 107 0.90 1.93 18.68
C SER A 107 2.26 1.30 18.38
N ASP A 108 3.31 2.08 18.54
CA ASP A 108 4.69 1.63 18.35
C ASP A 108 5.01 0.36 19.15
N TRP A 109 4.48 0.26 20.36
CA TRP A 109 4.64 -0.92 21.20
C TRP A 109 3.99 -2.16 20.58
N TRP A 110 2.72 -2.05 20.16
CA TRP A 110 1.98 -3.15 19.55
C TRP A 110 2.55 -3.55 18.19
N ASN A 111 3.03 -2.60 17.41
CA ASN A 111 3.68 -2.86 16.12
C ASN A 111 4.95 -3.70 16.34
N GLY A 112 5.79 -3.31 17.29
CA GLY A 112 7.00 -4.06 17.64
C GLY A 112 6.71 -5.45 18.22
N TYR A 113 5.70 -5.55 19.09
CA TYR A 113 5.25 -6.82 19.66
C TYR A 113 4.78 -7.78 18.55
N LEU A 114 3.90 -7.32 17.67
CA LEU A 114 3.37 -8.13 16.57
C LEU A 114 4.47 -8.64 15.65
N LEU A 115 5.38 -7.76 15.21
CA LEU A 115 6.49 -8.14 14.33
C LEU A 115 7.43 -9.15 15.02
N HIS A 116 7.67 -8.98 16.31
CA HIS A 116 8.48 -9.94 17.08
C HIS A 116 7.78 -11.31 17.17
N TYR A 117 6.50 -11.31 17.55
CA TYR A 117 5.72 -12.54 17.70
C TYR A 117 5.61 -13.32 16.38
N LEU A 118 5.44 -12.63 15.25
CA LEU A 118 5.41 -13.25 13.93
C LEU A 118 6.80 -13.62 13.40
N GLY A 119 7.88 -13.29 14.12
CA GLY A 119 9.24 -13.67 13.81
C GLY A 119 9.93 -12.78 12.78
N TYR A 120 9.35 -11.63 12.40
CA TYR A 120 9.94 -10.69 11.45
C TYR A 120 11.06 -9.85 12.06
N VAL A 121 10.98 -9.55 13.37
CA VAL A 121 12.04 -8.87 14.12
C VAL A 121 12.38 -9.68 15.38
N LYS A 122 13.62 -9.54 15.87
CA LYS A 122 14.08 -10.30 17.02
C LYS A 122 14.90 -9.41 17.94
N PHE A 123 14.81 -9.66 19.23
CA PHE A 123 15.78 -9.10 20.18
C PHE A 123 17.18 -9.71 19.93
N PRO A 124 18.25 -8.97 20.25
CA PRO A 124 19.63 -9.49 20.14
C PRO A 124 19.99 -10.51 21.24
N PHE A 125 19.03 -10.91 22.06
CA PHE A 125 19.14 -11.88 23.15
C PHE A 125 17.97 -12.88 23.08
N GLU A 126 18.09 -13.98 23.82
CA GLU A 126 17.02 -14.95 23.93
C GLU A 126 15.85 -14.35 24.73
N TYR A 127 14.67 -14.25 24.09
CA TYR A 127 13.45 -13.73 24.66
C TYR A 127 12.61 -14.87 25.24
N THR A 128 12.12 -14.67 26.46
CA THR A 128 11.17 -15.56 27.13
C THR A 128 9.94 -14.76 27.58
N SER A 129 8.78 -15.40 27.68
CA SER A 129 7.51 -14.71 27.97
C SER A 129 7.47 -13.96 29.32
N ASP A 130 8.29 -14.35 30.27
CA ASP A 130 8.44 -13.68 31.57
C ASP A 130 9.24 -12.36 31.46
N MET A 131 9.86 -12.10 30.33
CA MET A 131 10.58 -10.86 30.05
C MET A 131 9.70 -9.77 29.42
N GLU A 132 8.43 -10.05 29.11
CA GLU A 132 7.54 -9.15 28.38
C GLU A 132 7.44 -7.76 29.02
N ASP A 133 7.34 -7.70 30.35
CA ASP A 133 7.26 -6.45 31.11
C ASP A 133 8.59 -5.66 31.17
N TYR A 134 9.70 -6.27 30.76
CA TYR A 134 11.05 -5.70 30.86
C TYR A 134 11.67 -5.33 29.50
N VAL A 135 11.04 -5.73 28.41
CA VAL A 135 11.56 -5.47 27.06
C VAL A 135 10.87 -4.28 26.41
N ASN A 136 11.58 -3.58 25.57
CA ASN A 136 11.07 -2.40 24.88
C ASN A 136 10.69 -2.75 23.43
N PHE A 137 9.41 -3.08 23.23
CA PHE A 137 8.86 -3.37 21.89
C PHE A 137 8.78 -2.13 20.99
N GLU A 138 8.64 -0.92 21.55
CA GLU A 138 8.70 0.33 20.76
C GLU A 138 10.05 0.46 20.06
N LYS A 139 11.14 0.07 20.76
CA LYS A 139 12.48 0.09 20.15
C LYS A 139 12.58 -0.88 18.98
N LEU A 140 11.98 -2.06 19.07
CA LEU A 140 11.93 -3.00 17.95
C LEU A 140 11.16 -2.42 16.77
N TRP A 141 10.06 -1.70 17.02
CA TRP A 141 9.32 -1.01 15.97
C TRP A 141 10.16 0.08 15.31
N ILE A 142 10.86 0.90 16.10
CA ILE A 142 11.74 1.95 15.56
C ILE A 142 12.82 1.33 14.65
N GLU A 143 13.44 0.24 15.08
CA GLU A 143 14.43 -0.48 14.27
C GLU A 143 13.81 -1.09 13.02
N ALA A 144 12.63 -1.69 13.12
CA ALA A 144 11.88 -2.23 11.98
C ALA A 144 11.52 -1.13 10.97
N ASN A 145 11.08 0.03 11.45
CA ASN A 145 10.73 1.18 10.61
C ASN A 145 11.94 1.72 9.87
N ILE A 146 13.11 1.80 10.52
CA ILE A 146 14.38 2.16 9.86
C ILE A 146 14.72 1.17 8.75
N ASN A 147 14.43 -0.12 8.97
CA ASN A 147 14.71 -1.21 8.04
C ASN A 147 13.58 -1.44 6.99
N GLY A 148 12.67 -0.49 6.80
CA GLY A 148 11.72 -0.51 5.70
C GLY A 148 10.28 -0.87 6.06
N TRP A 149 9.97 -1.31 7.29
CA TRP A 149 8.59 -1.49 7.71
C TRP A 149 7.85 -0.16 7.79
N ARG A 150 6.58 -0.15 7.38
CA ARG A 150 5.71 1.03 7.44
C ARG A 150 4.34 0.64 7.98
N GLU A 151 3.72 1.57 8.70
CA GLU A 151 2.32 1.48 9.07
C GLU A 151 1.45 2.23 8.06
N VAL A 152 0.37 1.60 7.62
CA VAL A 152 -0.57 2.14 6.63
C VAL A 152 -1.99 1.98 7.11
N ALA A 153 -2.75 3.06 7.13
CA ALA A 153 -4.20 3.03 7.35
C ALA A 153 -4.94 2.99 6.01
N TYR A 154 -5.87 2.03 5.87
CA TYR A 154 -6.74 1.93 4.71
C TYR A 154 -8.10 1.32 5.09
N ASN A 155 -9.19 2.02 4.73
CA ASN A 155 -10.59 1.60 5.00
C ASN A 155 -10.82 1.20 6.46
N TYR A 156 -10.40 2.07 7.39
CA TYR A 156 -10.53 1.90 8.85
C TYR A 156 -9.74 0.71 9.44
N ASN A 157 -8.88 0.06 8.67
CA ASN A 157 -7.96 -0.96 9.15
C ASN A 157 -6.52 -0.44 9.07
N ASN A 158 -5.69 -0.95 9.97
CA ASN A 158 -4.25 -0.70 9.97
C ASN A 158 -3.50 -1.90 9.39
N TYR A 159 -2.45 -1.60 8.66
CA TYR A 159 -1.57 -2.59 8.03
C TYR A 159 -0.13 -2.27 8.36
N LEU A 160 0.67 -3.30 8.63
CA LEU A 160 2.12 -3.18 8.62
C LEU A 160 2.61 -3.71 7.28
N VAL A 161 3.37 -2.90 6.56
CA VAL A 161 3.85 -3.23 5.22
C VAL A 161 5.37 -3.18 5.18
N TYR A 162 5.95 -4.11 4.42
CA TYR A 162 7.37 -4.16 4.14
C TYR A 162 7.57 -4.56 2.68
N MET A 163 8.55 -3.95 2.04
CA MET A 163 8.96 -4.29 0.68
C MET A 163 10.47 -4.06 0.55
N ASP A 164 11.20 -5.15 0.23
CA ASP A 164 12.66 -5.15 0.10
C ASP A 164 13.10 -4.86 -1.34
#